data_caf761c918c2e6c3942de8ee01c84023
#
_entry.id   caf761c918c2e6c3942de8ee01c84023
#
_cell.length_a   1.000
_cell.length_b   1.000
_cell.length_c   1.000
_cell.angle_alpha   90.00
_cell.angle_beta   90.00
_cell.angle_gamma   90.00
#
_symmetry.space_group_name_H-M   'P 1'
#
loop_
_entity.id
_entity.type
_entity.pdbx_description
1 polymer ?
#
loop_
_entity_poly.entity_id
_entity_poly.type
_entity_poly.pdbx_seq_one_letter_code
_entity_poly.pdbx_strand_id
1 'polypeptide(L)'
;MRRAALVALLALGGAALSGAAAQTAPPETRGPVRCVLPVVETRAAAPGAGRRARGAPCDPAERGAAFEVTYMGFSAEAQAAFQAAVDTWSCLVRSDQTVRIAAEWTGLSATTLGSAGPRLVRNADGLPARDVWYPAALADQLAGRDLEPKAPDVEASFNSDFPAWHVGLGPTPPDQFDLYTVVLHEIAHGLGFVGGLSVEDGVGVVGRDDLRGPFAYDLHAEDAFGTPLLDTRAYPAPSARLAAALTSSVWFSGRAVRRVRNAPVALYAPARWLPGGSYSHLDDVAFEPGSRDGLMSPFVARGEAVDRPGDVTCAVLADVGWTLAGACRAAVGDLAPERGGVEVVQTGPNPFRSRTSLRVVSAAPGLARAVLVDVRGRRVADLGTTAVLPERPFEVVVEAAGLATGVYVVDLRVGAGRVAVPLTVVR
;
A
#
# COMPACT_ATOMS: atom_id res chain seq x y z
N MET A 1 30.49 13.52 72.51
CA MET A 1 30.40 14.61 71.51
C MET A 1 29.95 14.00 70.21
N ARG A 2 28.62 14.01 69.98
CA ARG A 2 28.03 13.50 68.74
C ARG A 2 27.53 14.72 67.92
N ARG A 3 28.08 14.90 66.70
CA ARG A 3 27.62 15.93 65.74
C ARG A 3 26.43 15.39 64.98
N ALA A 4 25.28 16.05 65.11
CA ALA A 4 24.09 15.80 64.32
C ALA A 4 24.26 16.54 62.97
N ALA A 5 24.11 15.81 61.85
CA ALA A 5 24.02 16.36 60.53
C ALA A 5 22.56 16.64 60.18
N LEU A 6 22.28 17.92 59.87
CA LEU A 6 20.98 18.41 59.46
C LEU A 6 20.82 18.12 57.97
N VAL A 7 19.85 17.27 57.59
CA VAL A 7 19.45 17.05 56.20
C VAL A 7 18.32 18.00 55.84
N ALA A 8 18.57 18.98 54.98
CA ALA A 8 17.52 19.85 54.44
C ALA A 8 16.82 19.15 53.26
N LEU A 9 15.54 18.83 53.45
CA LEU A 9 14.66 18.40 52.33
C LEU A 9 14.24 19.65 51.55
N LEU A 10 14.73 19.75 50.30
CA LEU A 10 14.19 20.66 49.30
C LEU A 10 12.97 20.00 48.64
N ALA A 11 11.78 20.48 48.95
CA ALA A 11 10.57 20.13 48.23
C ALA A 11 10.55 20.87 46.89
N LEU A 12 10.82 20.18 45.82
CA LEU A 12 10.60 20.66 44.45
C LEU A 12 9.09 20.57 44.16
N GLY A 13 8.45 21.72 44.11
CA GLY A 13 7.07 21.85 43.64
C GLY A 13 6.97 21.44 42.19
N GLY A 14 6.31 20.33 41.91
CA GLY A 14 5.96 19.91 40.57
C GLY A 14 4.93 20.85 39.94
N ALA A 15 5.36 21.75 39.10
CA ALA A 15 4.46 22.44 38.17
C ALA A 15 3.94 21.37 37.19
N ALA A 16 2.65 21.03 37.30
CA ALA A 16 1.95 20.26 36.28
C ALA A 16 1.95 21.10 34.97
N LEU A 17 2.83 20.77 34.04
CA LEU A 17 2.69 21.20 32.67
C LEU A 17 1.43 20.54 32.12
N SER A 18 0.32 21.28 32.08
CA SER A 18 -0.85 20.94 31.28
C SER A 18 -0.38 20.86 29.83
N GLY A 19 -0.15 19.63 29.35
CA GLY A 19 0.09 19.37 27.95
C GLY A 19 -1.15 19.82 27.16
N ALA A 20 -1.05 20.97 26.48
CA ALA A 20 -1.98 21.28 25.43
C ALA A 20 -1.88 20.12 24.43
N ALA A 21 -2.95 19.32 24.30
CA ALA A 21 -3.07 18.35 23.22
C ALA A 21 -2.83 19.13 21.92
N ALA A 22 -1.75 18.81 21.22
CA ALA A 22 -1.50 19.36 19.90
C ALA A 22 -2.73 19.02 19.07
N GLN A 23 -3.49 20.02 18.64
CA GLN A 23 -4.59 19.84 17.72
C GLN A 23 -3.98 19.22 16.47
N THR A 24 -4.23 17.92 16.26
CA THR A 24 -3.84 17.26 15.02
C THR A 24 -4.62 17.89 13.91
N ALA A 25 -3.94 18.24 12.81
CA ALA A 25 -4.62 18.72 11.61
C ALA A 25 -5.68 17.68 11.20
N PRO A 26 -6.83 18.11 10.67
CA PRO A 26 -7.85 17.17 10.20
C PRO A 26 -7.25 16.23 9.14
N PRO A 27 -7.79 15.00 9.01
CA PRO A 27 -7.34 14.07 7.98
C PRO A 27 -7.51 14.71 6.59
N GLU A 28 -6.57 14.45 5.70
CA GLU A 28 -6.69 14.82 4.31
C GLU A 28 -7.38 13.70 3.56
N THR A 29 -8.40 14.03 2.78
CA THR A 29 -9.16 13.08 1.96
C THR A 29 -9.15 13.49 0.49
N ARG A 30 -9.25 12.50 -0.42
CA ARG A 30 -9.28 12.71 -1.87
C ARG A 30 -10.26 11.75 -2.52
N GLY A 31 -10.77 12.16 -3.69
CA GLY A 31 -11.60 11.33 -4.56
C GLY A 31 -10.89 10.06 -5.05
N PRO A 32 -11.61 9.20 -5.76
CA PRO A 32 -11.10 7.90 -6.14
C PRO A 32 -9.95 7.98 -7.14
N VAL A 33 -8.95 7.14 -6.92
CA VAL A 33 -7.87 6.88 -7.88
C VAL A 33 -8.20 5.59 -8.61
N ARG A 34 -8.55 5.69 -9.88
CA ARG A 34 -9.07 4.56 -10.65
C ARG A 34 -7.98 3.76 -11.36
N CYS A 35 -8.03 2.45 -11.25
CA CYS A 35 -7.44 1.52 -12.18
C CYS A 35 -8.45 1.20 -13.28
N VAL A 36 -7.99 0.77 -14.45
CA VAL A 36 -8.83 0.50 -15.62
C VAL A 36 -8.48 -0.88 -16.14
N LEU A 37 -9.47 -1.74 -16.28
CA LEU A 37 -9.34 -3.06 -16.88
C LEU A 37 -9.72 -3.00 -18.37
N PRO A 38 -8.73 -3.08 -19.28
CA PRO A 38 -8.99 -3.00 -20.70
C PRO A 38 -9.46 -4.33 -21.28
N VAL A 39 -10.20 -4.25 -22.40
CA VAL A 39 -10.52 -5.41 -23.25
C VAL A 39 -9.26 -5.78 -24.04
N VAL A 40 -8.80 -7.04 -23.92
CA VAL A 40 -7.72 -7.59 -24.72
C VAL A 40 -8.19 -8.85 -25.46
N GLU A 41 -8.49 -8.71 -26.75
CA GLU A 41 -9.09 -9.75 -27.59
C GLU A 41 -8.13 -10.92 -27.90
N THR A 42 -6.82 -10.70 -27.77
CA THR A 42 -5.81 -11.65 -28.27
C THR A 42 -5.35 -12.69 -27.25
N ARG A 43 -5.79 -12.58 -26.00
CA ARG A 43 -5.42 -13.54 -24.94
C ARG A 43 -6.54 -14.55 -24.72
N ALA A 44 -6.18 -15.84 -24.76
CA ALA A 44 -7.03 -16.94 -24.31
C ALA A 44 -6.72 -17.26 -22.86
N ALA A 45 -7.76 -17.57 -22.08
CA ALA A 45 -7.58 -18.09 -20.74
C ALA A 45 -6.80 -19.40 -20.72
N ALA A 46 -6.09 -19.68 -19.65
CA ALA A 46 -5.40 -20.95 -19.44
C ALA A 46 -6.38 -22.12 -19.63
N PRO A 47 -5.94 -23.27 -20.18
CA PRO A 47 -6.82 -24.42 -20.39
C PRO A 47 -7.55 -24.83 -19.11
N GLY A 48 -8.89 -24.81 -19.14
CA GLY A 48 -9.74 -25.15 -17.98
C GLY A 48 -10.12 -23.98 -17.07
N ALA A 49 -9.63 -22.77 -17.29
CA ALA A 49 -9.92 -21.60 -16.47
C ALA A 49 -11.42 -21.23 -16.38
N GLY A 50 -12.22 -21.51 -17.43
CA GLY A 50 -13.66 -21.22 -17.45
C GLY A 50 -14.59 -22.37 -17.06
N ARG A 51 -14.06 -23.57 -16.76
CA ARG A 51 -14.87 -24.80 -16.61
C ARG A 51 -15.28 -25.14 -15.18
N ARG A 52 -14.84 -24.41 -14.18
CA ARG A 52 -15.22 -24.67 -12.80
C ARG A 52 -16.51 -23.93 -12.48
N ALA A 53 -17.51 -24.66 -11.98
CA ALA A 53 -18.57 -24.00 -11.22
C ALA A 53 -17.93 -23.29 -10.04
N ARG A 54 -18.34 -22.04 -9.80
CA ARG A 54 -17.88 -21.29 -8.63
C ARG A 54 -18.09 -22.12 -7.38
N GLY A 55 -17.14 -22.05 -6.45
CA GLY A 55 -17.29 -22.62 -5.12
C GLY A 55 -18.54 -22.08 -4.44
N ALA A 56 -19.00 -22.77 -3.41
CA ALA A 56 -20.13 -22.29 -2.62
C ALA A 56 -19.87 -20.85 -2.18
N PRO A 57 -20.91 -19.98 -2.22
CA PRO A 57 -20.79 -18.65 -1.65
C PRO A 57 -20.24 -18.71 -0.22
N CYS A 58 -19.49 -17.71 0.16
CA CYS A 58 -19.06 -17.53 1.53
C CYS A 58 -20.25 -17.64 2.49
N ASP A 59 -20.12 -18.45 3.54
CA ASP A 59 -21.12 -18.52 4.58
C ASP A 59 -21.26 -17.13 5.24
N PRO A 60 -22.46 -16.54 5.30
CA PRO A 60 -22.71 -15.29 6.00
C PRO A 60 -22.18 -15.27 7.44
N ALA A 61 -22.11 -16.42 8.11
CA ALA A 61 -21.55 -16.55 9.46
C ALA A 61 -20.02 -16.44 9.50
N GLU A 62 -19.33 -16.59 8.37
CA GLU A 62 -17.88 -16.50 8.24
C GLU A 62 -17.40 -15.11 7.78
N ARG A 63 -18.34 -14.17 7.56
CA ARG A 63 -17.98 -12.80 7.13
C ARG A 63 -17.11 -12.11 8.15
N GLY A 64 -15.97 -11.61 7.69
CA GLY A 64 -15.02 -10.83 8.48
C GLY A 64 -15.25 -9.33 8.40
N ALA A 65 -15.95 -8.85 7.35
CA ALA A 65 -16.29 -7.45 7.15
C ALA A 65 -17.70 -7.28 6.57
N ALA A 66 -18.37 -6.20 6.94
CA ALA A 66 -19.62 -5.79 6.31
C ALA A 66 -19.33 -4.94 5.06
N PHE A 67 -20.06 -5.21 3.98
CA PHE A 67 -20.04 -4.40 2.76
C PHE A 67 -21.43 -3.90 2.45
N GLU A 68 -21.52 -2.62 2.11
CA GLU A 68 -22.75 -1.97 1.66
C GLU A 68 -22.54 -1.42 0.25
N VAL A 69 -23.40 -1.83 -0.70
CA VAL A 69 -23.26 -1.44 -2.10
C VAL A 69 -24.45 -0.61 -2.53
N THR A 70 -24.17 0.59 -3.06
CA THR A 70 -25.17 1.39 -3.75
C THR A 70 -25.07 1.14 -5.25
N TYR A 71 -26.10 0.55 -5.83
CA TYR A 71 -26.15 0.19 -7.24
C TYR A 71 -26.86 1.25 -8.07
N MET A 72 -26.27 1.61 -9.22
CA MET A 72 -26.87 2.47 -10.25
C MET A 72 -26.80 1.79 -11.62
N GLY A 73 -27.94 1.67 -12.30
CA GLY A 73 -28.05 1.17 -13.67
C GLY A 73 -27.96 -0.34 -13.87
N PHE A 74 -27.68 -1.13 -12.85
CA PHE A 74 -27.53 -2.58 -12.94
C PHE A 74 -28.85 -3.30 -13.25
N SER A 75 -28.80 -4.33 -14.12
CA SER A 75 -29.83 -5.35 -14.18
C SER A 75 -29.80 -6.24 -12.92
N ALA A 76 -30.90 -6.97 -12.66
CA ALA A 76 -30.95 -7.86 -11.51
C ALA A 76 -29.87 -8.95 -11.57
N GLU A 77 -29.57 -9.50 -12.76
CA GLU A 77 -28.55 -10.50 -12.97
C GLU A 77 -27.13 -9.94 -12.76
N ALA A 78 -26.82 -8.76 -13.33
CA ALA A 78 -25.54 -8.12 -13.16
C ALA A 78 -25.31 -7.73 -11.69
N GLN A 79 -26.37 -7.25 -11.00
CA GLN A 79 -26.30 -6.97 -9.57
C GLN A 79 -26.01 -8.24 -8.74
N ALA A 80 -26.63 -9.37 -9.09
CA ALA A 80 -26.38 -10.65 -8.41
C ALA A 80 -24.94 -11.11 -8.58
N ALA A 81 -24.36 -10.99 -9.78
CA ALA A 81 -22.96 -11.31 -10.03
C ALA A 81 -22.01 -10.40 -9.25
N PHE A 82 -22.29 -9.10 -9.22
CA PHE A 82 -21.53 -8.12 -8.45
C PHE A 82 -21.56 -8.46 -6.95
N GLN A 83 -22.77 -8.66 -6.40
CA GLN A 83 -22.95 -8.96 -4.99
C GLN A 83 -22.22 -10.25 -4.57
N ALA A 84 -22.21 -11.27 -5.44
CA ALA A 84 -21.47 -12.51 -5.17
C ALA A 84 -19.95 -12.28 -5.05
N ALA A 85 -19.37 -11.37 -5.85
CA ALA A 85 -17.95 -10.99 -5.72
C ALA A 85 -17.70 -10.20 -4.43
N VAL A 86 -18.59 -9.27 -4.07
CA VAL A 86 -18.54 -8.54 -2.78
C VAL A 86 -18.63 -9.50 -1.61
N ASP A 87 -19.56 -10.47 -1.65
CA ASP A 87 -19.72 -11.47 -0.60
C ASP A 87 -18.46 -12.34 -0.45
N THR A 88 -17.74 -12.60 -1.54
CA THR A 88 -16.43 -13.26 -1.47
C THR A 88 -15.43 -12.42 -0.68
N TRP A 89 -15.29 -11.14 -1.00
CA TRP A 89 -14.39 -10.24 -0.25
C TRP A 89 -14.78 -10.10 1.21
N SER A 90 -16.07 -10.10 1.53
CA SER A 90 -16.55 -9.99 2.91
C SER A 90 -16.05 -11.12 3.82
N CYS A 91 -15.73 -12.29 3.23
CA CYS A 91 -15.14 -13.42 3.96
C CYS A 91 -13.62 -13.45 3.97
N LEU A 92 -12.96 -12.60 3.22
CA LEU A 92 -11.50 -12.65 3.04
C LEU A 92 -10.75 -11.55 3.79
N VAL A 93 -11.42 -10.44 4.09
CA VAL A 93 -10.88 -9.34 4.89
C VAL A 93 -11.69 -9.17 6.18
N ARG A 94 -11.06 -8.57 7.18
CA ARG A 94 -11.71 -8.27 8.48
C ARG A 94 -11.73 -6.77 8.69
N SER A 95 -12.90 -6.24 9.04
CA SER A 95 -13.08 -4.87 9.46
C SER A 95 -14.28 -4.74 10.38
N ASP A 96 -14.16 -3.95 11.44
CA ASP A 96 -15.28 -3.55 12.28
C ASP A 96 -16.02 -2.33 11.70
N GLN A 97 -15.47 -1.73 10.63
CA GLN A 97 -16.09 -0.66 9.87
C GLN A 97 -16.72 -1.21 8.59
N THR A 98 -17.90 -0.70 8.23
CA THR A 98 -18.56 -1.09 6.99
C THR A 98 -17.82 -0.51 5.78
N VAL A 99 -17.50 -1.35 4.79
CA VAL A 99 -16.93 -0.92 3.51
C VAL A 99 -18.07 -0.51 2.59
N ARG A 100 -18.12 0.77 2.15
CA ARG A 100 -19.15 1.30 1.26
C ARG A 100 -18.65 1.38 -0.16
N ILE A 101 -19.42 0.81 -1.08
CA ILE A 101 -19.12 0.79 -2.52
C ILE A 101 -20.22 1.51 -3.28
N ALA A 102 -19.85 2.51 -4.09
CA ALA A 102 -20.72 3.07 -5.12
C ALA A 102 -20.41 2.36 -6.45
N ALA A 103 -21.37 1.60 -6.96
CA ALA A 103 -21.24 0.82 -8.18
C ALA A 103 -22.15 1.36 -9.28
N GLU A 104 -21.57 1.62 -10.45
CA GLU A 104 -22.29 2.15 -11.61
C GLU A 104 -22.17 1.19 -12.80
N TRP A 105 -23.31 0.86 -13.42
CA TRP A 105 -23.40 0.14 -14.67
C TRP A 105 -23.78 1.14 -15.76
N THR A 106 -22.78 1.59 -16.52
CA THR A 106 -22.89 2.74 -17.42
C THR A 106 -22.10 2.52 -18.71
N GLY A 107 -22.39 3.27 -19.76
CA GLY A 107 -21.62 3.23 -21.00
C GLY A 107 -20.18 3.71 -20.78
N LEU A 108 -19.20 2.86 -21.06
CA LEU A 108 -17.78 3.18 -21.05
C LEU A 108 -17.21 3.07 -22.47
N SER A 109 -15.90 3.31 -22.63
CA SER A 109 -15.27 3.10 -23.93
C SER A 109 -15.36 1.63 -24.35
N ALA A 110 -15.42 1.35 -25.65
CA ALA A 110 -15.51 -0.01 -26.19
C ALA A 110 -14.31 -0.90 -25.78
N THR A 111 -13.21 -0.30 -25.34
CA THR A 111 -11.98 -1.01 -24.90
C THR A 111 -11.88 -1.13 -23.38
N THR A 112 -12.90 -0.78 -22.62
CA THR A 112 -12.91 -0.82 -21.16
C THR A 112 -13.98 -1.78 -20.66
N LEU A 113 -13.62 -2.77 -19.85
CA LEU A 113 -14.56 -3.65 -19.14
C LEU A 113 -15.11 -2.96 -17.90
N GLY A 114 -14.23 -2.43 -17.09
CA GLY A 114 -14.57 -1.75 -15.86
C GLY A 114 -13.42 -0.89 -15.35
N SER A 115 -13.69 -0.17 -14.30
CA SER A 115 -12.69 0.56 -13.54
C SER A 115 -13.15 0.72 -12.11
N ALA A 116 -12.25 0.56 -11.16
CA ALA A 116 -12.52 0.93 -9.78
C ALA A 116 -11.30 1.54 -9.11
N GLY A 117 -11.55 2.12 -7.95
CA GLY A 117 -10.48 2.59 -7.10
C GLY A 117 -10.98 3.11 -5.76
N PRO A 118 -10.09 3.16 -4.78
CA PRO A 118 -10.41 3.69 -3.46
C PRO A 118 -10.47 5.21 -3.47
N ARG A 119 -11.29 5.77 -2.64
CA ARG A 119 -11.05 7.10 -2.08
C ARG A 119 -9.84 6.97 -1.15
N LEU A 120 -9.15 8.06 -0.91
CA LEU A 120 -7.88 8.05 -0.20
C LEU A 120 -7.91 8.97 1.01
N VAL A 121 -7.30 8.51 2.10
CA VAL A 121 -7.14 9.24 3.36
C VAL A 121 -5.68 9.21 3.78
N ARG A 122 -5.16 10.33 4.29
CA ARG A 122 -3.86 10.37 4.96
C ARG A 122 -3.88 11.25 6.19
N ASN A 123 -2.87 11.11 7.02
CA ASN A 123 -2.63 11.93 8.21
C ASN A 123 -3.76 11.86 9.26
N ALA A 124 -4.62 10.83 9.20
CA ALA A 124 -5.60 10.56 10.26
C ALA A 124 -4.91 9.87 11.45
N ASP A 125 -5.47 10.09 12.65
CA ASP A 125 -5.05 9.36 13.84
C ASP A 125 -5.43 7.87 13.71
N GLY A 126 -4.50 6.99 14.08
CA GLY A 126 -4.62 5.55 13.93
C GLY A 126 -3.91 5.00 12.69
N LEU A 127 -3.55 5.84 11.69
CA LEU A 127 -2.79 5.39 10.53
C LEU A 127 -1.32 5.15 10.88
N PRO A 128 -0.70 4.06 10.35
CA PRO A 128 0.67 3.66 10.69
C PRO A 128 1.74 4.68 10.28
N ALA A 129 1.56 5.36 9.14
CA ALA A 129 2.54 6.30 8.61
C ALA A 129 1.90 7.63 8.25
N ARG A 130 2.61 8.74 8.53
CA ARG A 130 2.25 10.07 8.04
C ARG A 130 2.74 10.26 6.61
N ASP A 131 2.06 11.17 5.90
CA ASP A 131 2.37 11.54 4.51
C ASP A 131 2.26 10.36 3.51
N VAL A 132 1.55 9.30 3.90
CA VAL A 132 1.20 8.13 3.11
C VAL A 132 -0.31 8.09 2.93
N TRP A 133 -0.76 7.87 1.69
CA TRP A 133 -2.17 7.70 1.37
C TRP A 133 -2.60 6.25 1.60
N TYR A 134 -3.73 6.08 2.26
CA TYR A 134 -4.37 4.81 2.51
C TYR A 134 -5.73 4.76 1.81
N PRO A 135 -6.14 3.61 1.22
CA PRO A 135 -7.53 3.39 0.82
C PRO A 135 -8.48 3.68 1.96
N ALA A 136 -9.60 4.36 1.71
CA ALA A 136 -10.51 4.80 2.75
C ALA A 136 -11.01 3.64 3.62
N ALA A 137 -11.46 2.54 3.03
CA ALA A 137 -11.89 1.35 3.77
C ALA A 137 -10.77 0.78 4.68
N LEU A 138 -9.52 0.78 4.21
CA LEU A 138 -8.37 0.36 5.02
C LEU A 138 -8.06 1.38 6.12
N ALA A 139 -8.13 2.68 5.81
CA ALA A 139 -7.91 3.75 6.78
C ALA A 139 -8.93 3.68 7.93
N ASP A 140 -10.18 3.40 7.62
CA ASP A 140 -11.26 3.25 8.60
C ASP A 140 -11.03 2.05 9.52
N GLN A 141 -10.63 0.89 8.95
CA GLN A 141 -10.25 -0.29 9.72
C GLN A 141 -9.07 0.01 10.65
N LEU A 142 -8.03 0.67 10.15
CA LEU A 142 -6.83 1.01 10.93
C LEU A 142 -7.11 2.04 12.01
N ALA A 143 -7.95 3.04 11.74
CA ALA A 143 -8.36 4.07 12.68
C ALA A 143 -9.42 3.58 13.69
N GLY A 144 -10.07 2.43 13.44
CA GLY A 144 -11.17 1.91 14.25
C GLY A 144 -12.45 2.75 14.17
N ARG A 145 -12.58 3.60 13.18
CA ARG A 145 -13.74 4.49 12.94
C ARG A 145 -13.85 4.88 11.50
N ASP A 146 -15.07 5.17 11.03
CA ASP A 146 -15.34 5.74 9.74
C ASP A 146 -14.83 7.20 9.67
N LEU A 147 -13.93 7.46 8.73
CA LEU A 147 -13.27 8.77 8.55
C LEU A 147 -14.03 9.69 7.60
N GLU A 148 -14.83 9.12 6.69
CA GLU A 148 -15.64 9.84 5.70
C GLU A 148 -17.09 9.30 5.64
N PRO A 149 -17.92 9.41 6.69
CA PRO A 149 -19.21 8.70 6.82
C PRO A 149 -20.27 9.08 5.79
N LYS A 150 -20.03 10.08 4.95
CA LYS A 150 -20.94 10.54 3.90
C LYS A 150 -20.47 10.18 2.48
N ALA A 151 -19.32 9.54 2.36
CA ALA A 151 -18.73 9.17 1.07
C ALA A 151 -18.61 7.65 0.96
N PRO A 152 -18.63 7.08 -0.25
CA PRO A 152 -18.23 5.69 -0.45
C PRO A 152 -16.71 5.55 -0.25
N ASP A 153 -16.27 4.38 0.17
CA ASP A 153 -14.83 4.06 0.26
C ASP A 153 -14.25 3.69 -1.10
N VAL A 154 -15.08 3.06 -1.92
CA VAL A 154 -14.74 2.56 -3.24
C VAL A 154 -15.77 3.05 -4.26
N GLU A 155 -15.29 3.54 -5.39
CA GLU A 155 -16.12 3.85 -6.54
C GLU A 155 -15.75 2.92 -7.70
N ALA A 156 -16.75 2.28 -8.32
CA ALA A 156 -16.57 1.32 -9.39
C ALA A 156 -17.56 1.57 -10.53
N SER A 157 -17.12 1.46 -11.78
CA SER A 157 -17.95 1.60 -12.97
C SER A 157 -17.70 0.41 -13.90
N PHE A 158 -18.76 -0.14 -14.49
CA PHE A 158 -18.71 -1.28 -15.41
C PHE A 158 -19.45 -0.96 -16.69
N ASN A 159 -18.93 -1.44 -17.82
CA ASN A 159 -19.39 -1.07 -19.14
C ASN A 159 -20.71 -1.75 -19.50
N SER A 160 -21.82 -1.01 -19.44
CA SER A 160 -23.15 -1.49 -19.82
C SER A 160 -23.26 -1.80 -21.31
N ASP A 161 -22.48 -1.13 -22.16
CA ASP A 161 -22.54 -1.23 -23.62
C ASP A 161 -21.65 -2.37 -24.16
N PHE A 162 -20.89 -3.05 -23.29
CA PHE A 162 -20.04 -4.15 -23.70
C PHE A 162 -20.87 -5.43 -23.98
N PRO A 163 -20.83 -5.97 -25.23
CA PRO A 163 -21.83 -6.97 -25.65
C PRO A 163 -21.51 -8.40 -25.17
N ALA A 164 -20.30 -8.68 -24.70
CA ALA A 164 -19.83 -10.05 -24.40
C ALA A 164 -19.70 -10.34 -22.90
N TRP A 165 -20.59 -9.78 -22.09
CA TRP A 165 -20.64 -10.11 -20.68
C TRP A 165 -21.27 -11.47 -20.38
N HIS A 166 -20.64 -12.24 -19.52
CA HIS A 166 -21.27 -13.35 -18.79
C HIS A 166 -21.66 -12.81 -17.40
N VAL A 167 -22.95 -12.58 -17.20
CA VAL A 167 -23.49 -12.07 -15.91
C VAL A 167 -24.01 -13.21 -15.01
N GLY A 168 -23.97 -14.45 -15.49
CA GLY A 168 -24.38 -15.64 -14.72
C GLY A 168 -23.35 -16.06 -13.68
N LEU A 169 -23.76 -16.89 -12.73
CA LEU A 169 -22.85 -17.49 -11.73
C LEU A 169 -22.39 -18.89 -12.12
N GLY A 170 -22.81 -19.41 -13.29
CA GLY A 170 -22.37 -20.68 -13.85
C GLY A 170 -20.99 -20.60 -14.53
N PRO A 171 -20.59 -21.68 -15.23
CA PRO A 171 -19.36 -21.69 -16.01
C PRO A 171 -19.38 -20.60 -17.09
N THR A 172 -18.29 -19.88 -17.22
CA THR A 172 -18.16 -18.79 -18.20
C THR A 172 -18.02 -19.36 -19.62
N PRO A 173 -18.85 -18.93 -20.58
CA PRO A 173 -18.67 -19.28 -21.99
C PRO A 173 -17.31 -18.81 -22.52
N PRO A 174 -16.68 -19.56 -23.47
CA PRO A 174 -15.31 -19.28 -23.91
C PRO A 174 -15.18 -17.97 -24.71
N ASP A 175 -16.27 -17.39 -25.15
CA ASP A 175 -16.36 -16.15 -25.95
C ASP A 175 -16.84 -14.93 -25.11
N GLN A 176 -17.06 -15.11 -23.83
CA GLN A 176 -17.55 -14.06 -22.92
C GLN A 176 -16.54 -13.69 -21.85
N PHE A 177 -16.70 -12.51 -21.28
CA PHE A 177 -15.98 -12.04 -20.09
C PHE A 177 -16.85 -12.18 -18.85
N ASP A 178 -16.31 -12.75 -17.81
CA ASP A 178 -17.02 -13.03 -16.58
C ASP A 178 -17.13 -11.79 -15.69
N LEU A 179 -18.34 -11.25 -15.53
CA LEU A 179 -18.57 -10.05 -14.72
C LEU A 179 -18.09 -10.24 -13.27
N TYR A 180 -18.36 -11.39 -12.68
CA TYR A 180 -17.92 -11.69 -11.32
C TYR A 180 -16.38 -11.58 -11.17
N THR A 181 -15.62 -12.15 -12.10
CA THR A 181 -14.14 -12.07 -12.11
C THR A 181 -13.67 -10.64 -12.21
N VAL A 182 -14.27 -9.85 -13.12
CA VAL A 182 -13.95 -8.43 -13.29
C VAL A 182 -14.29 -7.64 -12.02
N VAL A 183 -15.45 -7.85 -11.40
CA VAL A 183 -15.81 -7.20 -10.14
C VAL A 183 -14.86 -7.60 -9.01
N LEU A 184 -14.50 -8.88 -8.91
CA LEU A 184 -13.55 -9.36 -7.90
C LEU A 184 -12.18 -8.66 -8.03
N HIS A 185 -11.71 -8.46 -9.27
CA HIS A 185 -10.50 -7.73 -9.60
C HIS A 185 -10.60 -6.25 -9.21
N GLU A 186 -11.65 -5.58 -9.63
CA GLU A 186 -11.84 -4.14 -9.41
C GLU A 186 -11.99 -3.80 -7.93
N ILE A 187 -12.66 -4.65 -7.14
CA ILE A 187 -12.74 -4.46 -5.69
C ILE A 187 -11.36 -4.62 -5.03
N ALA A 188 -10.47 -5.48 -5.53
CA ALA A 188 -9.12 -5.58 -4.99
C ALA A 188 -8.36 -4.23 -5.11
N HIS A 189 -8.53 -3.51 -6.22
CA HIS A 189 -8.02 -2.15 -6.34
C HIS A 189 -8.62 -1.22 -5.29
N GLY A 190 -9.94 -1.27 -5.10
CA GLY A 190 -10.65 -0.52 -4.06
C GLY A 190 -10.16 -0.81 -2.64
N LEU A 191 -9.76 -2.05 -2.36
CA LEU A 191 -9.19 -2.47 -1.08
C LEU A 191 -7.71 -2.12 -0.92
N GLY A 192 -7.02 -1.65 -1.97
CA GLY A 192 -5.66 -1.16 -1.86
C GLY A 192 -4.60 -1.88 -2.67
N PHE A 193 -4.98 -2.76 -3.59
CA PHE A 193 -4.05 -3.25 -4.60
C PHE A 193 -3.84 -2.17 -5.67
N VAL A 194 -3.32 -1.02 -5.27
CA VAL A 194 -3.15 0.16 -6.12
C VAL A 194 -1.96 0.99 -5.68
N GLY A 195 -1.06 1.28 -6.63
CA GLY A 195 0.11 2.11 -6.39
C GLY A 195 -0.10 3.57 -6.76
N GLY A 196 0.64 4.44 -6.06
CA GLY A 196 0.65 5.87 -6.26
C GLY A 196 1.83 6.39 -7.07
N LEU A 197 2.82 5.53 -7.41
CA LEU A 197 3.89 5.94 -8.32
C LEU A 197 3.38 5.98 -9.75
N SER A 198 3.78 6.98 -10.52
CA SER A 198 3.38 7.11 -11.93
C SER A 198 4.47 7.70 -12.81
N VAL A 199 4.24 7.63 -14.12
CA VAL A 199 5.07 8.31 -15.13
C VAL A 199 4.21 9.33 -15.84
N GLU A 200 4.56 10.62 -15.66
CA GLU A 200 3.91 11.77 -16.27
C GLU A 200 4.92 12.43 -17.24
N ASP A 201 4.58 12.55 -18.51
CA ASP A 201 5.44 13.14 -19.57
C ASP A 201 6.87 12.57 -19.59
N GLY A 202 7.02 11.25 -19.37
CA GLY A 202 8.32 10.57 -19.36
C GLY A 202 9.13 10.76 -18.06
N VAL A 203 8.54 11.35 -17.03
CA VAL A 203 9.15 11.59 -15.73
C VAL A 203 8.43 10.78 -14.67
N GLY A 204 9.18 10.02 -13.87
CA GLY A 204 8.64 9.28 -12.72
C GLY A 204 8.37 10.22 -11.56
N VAL A 205 7.18 10.12 -10.99
CA VAL A 205 6.72 10.94 -9.86
C VAL A 205 6.21 10.08 -8.70
N VAL A 206 6.28 10.62 -7.50
CA VAL A 206 5.65 10.03 -6.30
C VAL A 206 4.29 10.69 -6.12
N GLY A 207 3.27 9.97 -6.54
CA GLY A 207 1.90 10.43 -6.68
C GLY A 207 1.37 10.11 -8.08
N ARG A 208 0.11 10.37 -8.31
CA ARG A 208 -0.55 10.26 -9.63
C ARG A 208 -1.70 11.24 -9.70
N ASP A 209 -2.08 11.61 -10.90
CA ASP A 209 -3.08 12.64 -11.17
C ASP A 209 -2.70 13.96 -10.44
N ASP A 210 -3.56 14.52 -9.62
CA ASP A 210 -3.30 15.72 -8.79
C ASP A 210 -2.79 15.37 -7.38
N LEU A 211 -2.69 14.07 -7.04
CA LEU A 211 -2.19 13.61 -5.75
C LEU A 211 -0.67 13.68 -5.68
N ARG A 212 -0.16 14.02 -4.52
CA ARG A 212 1.27 13.94 -4.22
C ARG A 212 1.50 13.15 -2.94
N GLY A 213 2.55 12.34 -2.95
CA GLY A 213 2.92 11.44 -1.88
C GLY A 213 2.63 9.98 -2.20
N PRO A 214 3.32 9.05 -1.53
CA PRO A 214 3.18 7.61 -1.76
C PRO A 214 1.86 7.09 -1.17
N PHE A 215 1.43 5.95 -1.71
CA PHE A 215 0.35 5.14 -1.14
C PHE A 215 0.94 4.03 -0.25
N ALA A 216 0.11 3.41 0.59
CA ALA A 216 0.54 2.29 1.44
C ALA A 216 1.18 1.14 0.64
N TYR A 217 0.68 0.89 -0.58
CA TYR A 217 1.22 -0.06 -1.53
C TYR A 217 2.68 0.26 -1.92
N ASP A 218 3.02 1.53 -2.13
CA ASP A 218 4.34 1.95 -2.60
C ASP A 218 5.46 1.71 -1.60
N LEU A 219 5.12 1.57 -0.30
CA LEU A 219 6.08 1.23 0.74
C LEU A 219 6.76 -0.12 0.49
N HIS A 220 6.13 -0.99 -0.30
CA HIS A 220 6.59 -2.34 -0.61
C HIS A 220 7.20 -2.47 -2.01
N ALA A 221 7.28 -1.38 -2.80
CA ALA A 221 7.80 -1.41 -4.15
C ALA A 221 9.32 -1.28 -4.19
N GLU A 222 9.98 -2.16 -4.92
CA GLU A 222 11.43 -2.18 -5.10
C GLU A 222 11.84 -2.51 -6.53
N ASP A 223 13.09 -2.20 -6.89
CA ASP A 223 13.70 -2.64 -8.14
C ASP A 223 14.16 -4.11 -8.07
N ALA A 224 14.71 -4.63 -9.17
CA ALA A 224 15.24 -5.99 -9.24
C ALA A 224 16.41 -6.27 -8.29
N PHE A 225 17.04 -5.25 -7.71
CA PHE A 225 18.14 -5.36 -6.76
C PHE A 225 17.68 -5.20 -5.31
N GLY A 226 16.38 -4.98 -5.11
CA GLY A 226 15.79 -4.78 -3.80
C GLY A 226 15.91 -3.35 -3.27
N THR A 227 16.20 -2.37 -4.14
CA THR A 227 16.22 -0.96 -3.74
C THR A 227 14.79 -0.42 -3.73
N PRO A 228 14.29 0.12 -2.60
CA PRO A 228 12.97 0.72 -2.56
C PRO A 228 12.82 1.86 -3.56
N LEU A 229 11.72 1.89 -4.32
CA LEU A 229 11.46 2.97 -5.29
C LEU A 229 11.22 4.34 -4.63
N LEU A 230 10.93 4.34 -3.33
CA LEU A 230 10.82 5.55 -2.51
C LEU A 230 12.15 5.99 -1.88
N ASP A 231 13.28 5.33 -2.19
CA ASP A 231 14.60 5.81 -1.80
C ASP A 231 15.01 7.01 -2.67
N THR A 232 14.91 8.21 -2.13
CA THR A 232 15.16 9.46 -2.87
C THR A 232 16.62 9.66 -3.28
N ARG A 233 17.56 8.88 -2.75
CA ARG A 233 18.96 8.86 -3.21
C ARG A 233 19.12 8.01 -4.47
N ALA A 234 18.47 6.86 -4.49
CA ALA A 234 18.45 5.99 -5.64
C ALA A 234 17.52 6.51 -6.73
N TYR A 235 16.33 6.96 -6.34
CA TYR A 235 15.25 7.41 -7.21
C TYR A 235 14.74 8.80 -6.79
N PRO A 236 15.48 9.87 -7.13
CA PRO A 236 14.96 11.23 -6.93
C PRO A 236 13.63 11.38 -7.67
N ALA A 237 12.65 12.00 -7.06
CA ALA A 237 11.37 12.27 -7.70
C ALA A 237 11.06 13.79 -7.64
N PRO A 238 10.64 14.38 -8.77
CA PRO A 238 10.43 13.79 -10.09
C PRO A 238 11.75 13.50 -10.84
N SER A 239 11.83 12.39 -11.59
CA SER A 239 13.04 12.09 -12.41
C SER A 239 12.80 11.07 -13.54
N ALA A 240 13.62 11.17 -14.60
CA ALA A 240 13.70 10.15 -15.64
C ALA A 240 14.21 8.79 -15.12
N ARG A 241 15.00 8.80 -14.03
CA ARG A 241 15.51 7.58 -13.41
C ARG A 241 14.40 6.76 -12.75
N LEU A 242 13.48 7.41 -12.05
CA LEU A 242 12.30 6.75 -11.51
C LEU A 242 11.38 6.26 -12.62
N ALA A 243 11.18 7.06 -13.70
CA ALA A 243 10.40 6.61 -14.87
C ALA A 243 10.99 5.34 -15.49
N ALA A 244 12.33 5.30 -15.69
CA ALA A 244 13.01 4.12 -16.23
C ALA A 244 12.84 2.88 -15.33
N ALA A 245 12.89 3.03 -14.01
CA ALA A 245 12.63 1.94 -13.08
C ALA A 245 11.19 1.43 -13.22
N LEU A 246 10.19 2.33 -13.24
CA LEU A 246 8.76 2.00 -13.34
C LEU A 246 8.37 1.35 -14.69
N THR A 247 9.21 1.48 -15.72
CA THR A 247 8.96 0.91 -17.06
C THR A 247 9.93 -0.21 -17.42
N SER A 248 10.54 -0.85 -16.42
CA SER A 248 11.47 -1.95 -16.67
C SER A 248 11.21 -3.17 -15.78
N SER A 249 11.52 -3.08 -14.50
CA SER A 249 11.42 -4.22 -13.58
C SER A 249 11.09 -3.72 -12.18
N VAL A 250 9.85 -3.88 -11.80
CA VAL A 250 9.32 -3.50 -10.48
C VAL A 250 8.83 -4.73 -9.76
N TRP A 251 9.08 -4.77 -8.47
CA TRP A 251 8.74 -5.89 -7.60
C TRP A 251 7.97 -5.38 -6.38
N PHE A 252 6.98 -6.16 -5.97
CA PHE A 252 6.32 -5.97 -4.67
C PHE A 252 6.94 -6.92 -3.64
N SER A 253 7.40 -6.37 -2.54
CA SER A 253 8.19 -7.08 -1.54
C SER A 253 7.71 -6.74 -0.14
N GLY A 254 6.67 -7.44 0.30
CA GLY A 254 6.19 -7.37 1.67
C GLY A 254 6.45 -8.69 2.42
N ARG A 255 6.21 -8.66 3.73
CA ARG A 255 6.40 -9.83 4.61
C ARG A 255 5.46 -10.98 4.26
N ALA A 256 4.18 -10.66 4.00
CA ALA A 256 3.17 -11.64 3.63
C ALA A 256 3.48 -12.26 2.26
N VAL A 257 3.84 -11.43 1.28
CA VAL A 257 4.23 -11.89 -0.06
C VAL A 257 5.45 -12.79 0.03
N ARG A 258 6.50 -12.41 0.76
CA ARG A 258 7.69 -13.26 0.95
C ARG A 258 7.37 -14.56 1.67
N ARG A 259 6.41 -14.57 2.59
CA ARG A 259 5.97 -15.79 3.29
C ARG A 259 5.27 -16.76 2.34
N VAL A 260 4.42 -16.26 1.46
CA VAL A 260 3.64 -17.08 0.50
C VAL A 260 4.50 -17.56 -0.66
N ARG A 261 5.39 -16.71 -1.18
CA ARG A 261 6.17 -16.98 -2.40
C ARG A 261 7.64 -17.28 -2.15
N ASN A 262 8.14 -17.06 -0.93
CA ASN A 262 9.57 -17.11 -0.56
C ASN A 262 10.45 -16.12 -1.38
N ALA A 263 9.84 -15.15 -2.04
CA ALA A 263 10.48 -14.13 -2.87
C ALA A 263 9.53 -12.95 -3.07
N PRO A 264 10.02 -11.78 -3.51
CA PRO A 264 9.17 -10.72 -4.07
C PRO A 264 8.39 -11.21 -5.28
N VAL A 265 7.32 -10.51 -5.64
CA VAL A 265 6.54 -10.78 -6.86
C VAL A 265 6.72 -9.66 -7.87
N ALA A 266 6.84 -10.04 -9.14
CA ALA A 266 6.97 -9.08 -10.23
C ALA A 266 5.64 -8.33 -10.43
N LEU A 267 5.75 -7.01 -10.63
CA LEU A 267 4.64 -6.15 -11.01
C LEU A 267 4.70 -5.85 -12.51
N TYR A 268 3.55 -5.55 -13.09
CA TYR A 268 3.43 -5.22 -14.50
C TYR A 268 4.10 -3.88 -14.80
N ALA A 269 5.26 -3.93 -15.44
CA ALA A 269 6.12 -2.79 -15.75
C ALA A 269 6.54 -2.79 -17.24
N PRO A 270 5.58 -2.60 -18.16
CA PRO A 270 5.87 -2.61 -19.60
C PRO A 270 6.77 -1.44 -19.97
N ALA A 271 7.57 -1.60 -21.05
CA ALA A 271 8.51 -0.58 -21.53
C ALA A 271 7.83 0.76 -21.87
N ARG A 272 6.53 0.74 -22.17
CA ARG A 272 5.69 1.94 -22.30
C ARG A 272 4.73 1.98 -21.14
N TRP A 273 4.77 3.07 -20.36
CA TRP A 273 3.82 3.30 -19.28
C TRP A 273 2.38 3.29 -19.79
N LEU A 274 1.53 2.52 -19.13
CA LEU A 274 0.10 2.43 -19.40
C LEU A 274 -0.66 2.98 -18.16
N PRO A 275 -1.24 4.18 -18.24
CA PRO A 275 -2.03 4.75 -17.16
C PRO A 275 -3.16 3.80 -16.73
N GLY A 276 -3.30 3.56 -15.43
CA GLY A 276 -4.28 2.62 -14.86
C GLY A 276 -3.91 1.13 -14.99
N GLY A 277 -2.96 0.75 -15.86
CA GLY A 277 -2.51 -0.63 -16.02
C GLY A 277 -1.15 -0.91 -15.38
N SER A 278 -0.14 -0.10 -15.69
CA SER A 278 1.21 -0.28 -15.15
C SER A 278 1.27 -0.18 -13.64
N TYR A 279 2.15 -0.96 -13.00
CA TYR A 279 2.51 -0.88 -11.59
C TYR A 279 1.47 -1.38 -10.60
N SER A 280 0.17 -1.15 -10.85
CA SER A 280 -0.93 -1.57 -9.96
C SER A 280 -1.45 -2.97 -10.28
N HIS A 281 -0.67 -3.78 -10.99
CA HIS A 281 -1.01 -5.15 -11.37
C HIS A 281 0.19 -6.08 -11.21
N LEU A 282 -0.07 -7.37 -11.12
CA LEU A 282 0.95 -8.41 -11.20
C LEU A 282 1.45 -8.55 -12.64
N ASP A 283 2.71 -8.96 -12.80
CA ASP A 283 3.29 -9.23 -14.11
C ASP A 283 2.51 -10.31 -14.86
N ASP A 284 2.12 -10.03 -16.09
CA ASP A 284 1.20 -10.85 -16.88
C ASP A 284 1.83 -12.10 -17.51
N VAL A 285 3.15 -12.22 -17.45
CA VAL A 285 3.89 -13.43 -17.83
C VAL A 285 4.05 -14.36 -16.63
N ALA A 286 4.37 -13.79 -15.46
CA ALA A 286 4.52 -14.57 -14.22
C ALA A 286 3.17 -15.01 -13.63
N PHE A 287 2.11 -14.25 -13.89
CA PHE A 287 0.75 -14.46 -13.37
C PHE A 287 -0.27 -14.45 -14.50
N GLU A 288 -0.25 -15.50 -15.32
CA GLU A 288 -1.13 -15.60 -16.48
C GLU A 288 -2.63 -15.53 -16.08
N PRO A 289 -3.47 -14.89 -16.91
CA PRO A 289 -4.91 -14.88 -16.73
C PRO A 289 -5.50 -16.30 -16.52
N GLY A 290 -6.37 -16.44 -15.53
CA GLY A 290 -6.96 -17.73 -15.17
C GLY A 290 -6.05 -18.69 -14.38
N SER A 291 -4.81 -18.28 -14.08
CA SER A 291 -3.97 -19.00 -13.12
C SER A 291 -4.46 -18.75 -11.68
N ARG A 292 -4.00 -19.56 -10.72
CA ARG A 292 -4.41 -19.46 -9.31
C ARG A 292 -4.20 -18.05 -8.72
N ASP A 293 -3.11 -17.39 -9.07
CA ASP A 293 -2.75 -16.06 -8.58
C ASP A 293 -2.93 -14.96 -9.65
N GLY A 294 -3.62 -15.27 -10.77
CA GLY A 294 -3.76 -14.39 -11.93
C GLY A 294 -4.83 -13.30 -11.80
N LEU A 295 -5.62 -13.26 -10.71
CA LEU A 295 -6.70 -12.28 -10.57
C LEU A 295 -6.24 -10.85 -10.85
N MET A 296 -5.09 -10.45 -10.31
CA MET A 296 -4.56 -9.09 -10.47
C MET A 296 -3.59 -8.95 -11.67
N SER A 297 -3.69 -9.84 -12.67
CA SER A 297 -3.11 -9.59 -13.99
C SER A 297 -3.74 -8.33 -14.62
N PRO A 298 -2.99 -7.53 -15.42
CA PRO A 298 -3.55 -6.30 -16.02
C PRO A 298 -4.61 -6.56 -17.09
N PHE A 299 -4.92 -7.82 -17.38
CA PHE A 299 -5.86 -8.26 -18.40
C PHE A 299 -6.69 -9.43 -17.90
N VAL A 300 -7.96 -9.46 -18.30
CA VAL A 300 -8.85 -10.62 -18.17
C VAL A 300 -9.06 -11.21 -19.56
N ALA A 301 -9.01 -12.54 -19.67
CA ALA A 301 -9.22 -13.24 -20.92
C ALA A 301 -10.68 -13.66 -21.11
N ARG A 302 -11.11 -13.87 -22.38
CA ARG A 302 -12.39 -14.50 -22.67
C ARG A 302 -12.42 -15.93 -22.12
N GLY A 303 -13.55 -16.32 -21.54
CA GLY A 303 -13.72 -17.62 -20.91
C GLY A 303 -12.98 -17.78 -19.57
N GLU A 304 -12.32 -16.76 -19.07
CA GLU A 304 -11.69 -16.77 -17.76
C GLU A 304 -12.74 -16.67 -16.66
N ALA A 305 -12.62 -17.53 -15.64
CA ALA A 305 -13.42 -17.46 -14.42
C ALA A 305 -12.53 -17.69 -13.20
N VAL A 306 -12.43 -16.68 -12.37
CA VAL A 306 -11.70 -16.71 -11.08
C VAL A 306 -12.73 -16.71 -9.96
N ASP A 307 -12.71 -17.71 -9.11
CA ASP A 307 -13.70 -17.88 -8.02
C ASP A 307 -13.29 -17.17 -6.72
N ARG A 308 -12.02 -16.87 -6.57
CA ARG A 308 -11.47 -16.12 -5.40
C ARG A 308 -10.09 -15.55 -5.72
N PRO A 309 -9.64 -14.50 -5.01
CA PRO A 309 -8.28 -14.02 -5.14
C PRO A 309 -7.28 -15.09 -4.73
N GLY A 310 -6.17 -15.17 -5.43
CA GLY A 310 -5.06 -16.06 -5.11
C GLY A 310 -4.31 -15.67 -3.84
N ASP A 311 -3.40 -16.53 -3.43
CA ASP A 311 -2.61 -16.33 -2.21
C ASP A 311 -1.75 -15.06 -2.29
N VAL A 312 -1.26 -14.70 -3.48
CA VAL A 312 -0.47 -13.46 -3.71
C VAL A 312 -1.31 -12.21 -3.50
N THR A 313 -2.53 -12.16 -4.04
CA THR A 313 -3.44 -11.01 -3.83
C THR A 313 -3.77 -10.83 -2.35
N CYS A 314 -4.08 -11.93 -1.64
CA CYS A 314 -4.28 -11.92 -0.20
C CYS A 314 -3.05 -11.39 0.54
N ALA A 315 -1.85 -11.82 0.14
CA ALA A 315 -0.60 -11.41 0.78
C ALA A 315 -0.30 -9.92 0.55
N VAL A 316 -0.53 -9.39 -0.65
CA VAL A 316 -0.40 -7.96 -0.93
C VAL A 316 -1.34 -7.14 -0.04
N LEU A 317 -2.62 -7.55 0.09
CA LEU A 317 -3.56 -6.86 0.98
C LEU A 317 -3.13 -6.91 2.45
N ALA A 318 -2.56 -8.03 2.92
CA ALA A 318 -1.99 -8.11 4.27
C ALA A 318 -0.80 -7.15 4.46
N ASP A 319 0.09 -7.07 3.46
CA ASP A 319 1.26 -6.20 3.51
C ASP A 319 0.89 -4.71 3.50
N VAL A 320 -0.17 -4.31 2.79
CA VAL A 320 -0.64 -2.91 2.83
C VAL A 320 -1.40 -2.56 4.11
N GLY A 321 -1.76 -3.57 4.94
CA GLY A 321 -2.27 -3.36 6.30
C GLY A 321 -3.62 -4.01 6.62
N TRP A 322 -4.24 -4.78 5.71
CA TRP A 322 -5.49 -5.47 5.99
C TRP A 322 -5.31 -6.62 6.99
N THR A 323 -6.20 -6.69 7.94
CA THR A 323 -6.42 -7.92 8.70
C THR A 323 -7.19 -8.91 7.82
N LEU A 324 -6.65 -10.12 7.65
CA LEU A 324 -7.25 -11.13 6.78
C LEU A 324 -8.22 -12.05 7.54
N ALA A 325 -9.17 -12.62 6.79
CA ALA A 325 -10.12 -13.63 7.25
C ALA A 325 -10.15 -14.85 6.29
N GLY A 326 -10.89 -15.89 6.63
CA GLY A 326 -11.18 -17.04 5.79
C GLY A 326 -9.96 -17.61 5.07
N ALA A 327 -10.12 -17.84 3.76
CA ALA A 327 -9.10 -18.46 2.93
C ALA A 327 -7.83 -17.59 2.80
N CYS A 328 -7.93 -16.25 2.77
CA CYS A 328 -6.78 -15.37 2.76
C CYS A 328 -5.94 -15.51 4.03
N ARG A 329 -6.58 -15.56 5.22
CA ARG A 329 -5.88 -15.81 6.47
C ARG A 329 -5.23 -17.19 6.49
N ALA A 330 -5.91 -18.21 5.96
CA ALA A 330 -5.36 -19.55 5.88
C ALA A 330 -4.12 -19.63 4.98
N ALA A 331 -4.09 -18.90 3.87
CA ALA A 331 -2.97 -18.85 2.92
C ALA A 331 -1.76 -18.11 3.49
N VAL A 332 -1.98 -16.93 4.08
CA VAL A 332 -0.92 -16.06 4.57
C VAL A 332 -0.46 -16.44 5.99
N GLY A 333 -1.36 -16.98 6.81
CA GLY A 333 -1.15 -17.22 8.24
C GLY A 333 -1.23 -15.93 9.07
N ASP A 334 -1.20 -16.09 10.39
CA ASP A 334 -1.18 -14.94 11.29
C ASP A 334 0.19 -14.25 11.21
N LEU A 335 0.16 -13.01 10.77
CA LEU A 335 1.29 -12.09 10.90
C LEU A 335 1.16 -11.45 12.27
N ALA A 336 1.99 -11.87 13.23
CA ALA A 336 1.99 -11.24 14.54
C ALA A 336 2.23 -9.73 14.39
N PRO A 337 1.45 -8.87 15.09
CA PRO A 337 1.72 -7.45 15.09
C PRO A 337 3.14 -7.22 15.62
N GLU A 338 3.93 -6.48 14.89
CA GLU A 338 5.29 -6.16 15.33
C GLU A 338 5.21 -5.15 16.46
N ARG A 339 5.65 -5.58 17.63
CA ARG A 339 5.78 -4.71 18.80
C ARG A 339 7.21 -4.14 18.78
N GLY A 340 7.31 -2.84 18.64
CA GLY A 340 8.61 -2.18 18.76
C GLY A 340 8.62 -0.80 18.08
N GLY A 341 9.56 -0.01 18.48
CA GLY A 341 9.84 1.30 17.94
C GLY A 341 10.84 1.25 16.79
N VAL A 342 11.49 2.37 16.59
CA VAL A 342 12.64 2.51 15.70
C VAL A 342 13.90 2.24 16.52
N GLU A 343 14.69 1.26 16.12
CA GLU A 343 16.00 0.99 16.67
C GLU A 343 17.07 1.57 15.73
N VAL A 344 18.03 2.29 16.30
CA VAL A 344 19.16 2.86 15.55
C VAL A 344 20.46 2.41 16.19
N VAL A 345 21.27 1.72 15.41
CA VAL A 345 22.60 1.26 15.82
C VAL A 345 23.64 1.99 14.98
N GLN A 346 24.59 2.63 15.63
CA GLN A 346 25.73 3.22 14.93
C GLN A 346 26.67 2.10 14.50
N THR A 347 26.90 1.97 13.19
CA THR A 347 27.73 0.94 12.57
C THR A 347 29.05 1.46 12.06
N GLY A 348 29.15 2.78 11.86
CA GLY A 348 30.38 3.47 11.48
C GLY A 348 31.08 4.15 12.66
N PRO A 349 32.31 4.68 12.46
CA PRO A 349 33.07 5.36 13.51
C PRO A 349 32.38 6.62 14.00
N ASN A 350 32.51 6.94 15.29
CA ASN A 350 32.12 8.20 15.90
C ASN A 350 33.08 8.48 17.08
N PRO A 351 33.97 9.45 17.02
CA PRO A 351 34.15 10.48 15.95
C PRO A 351 34.60 9.92 14.60
N PHE A 352 34.28 10.66 13.49
CA PHE A 352 34.64 10.27 12.13
C PHE A 352 35.32 11.40 11.34
N ARG A 353 36.12 11.01 10.31
CA ARG A 353 36.89 11.94 9.45
C ARG A 353 36.35 12.04 8.03
N SER A 354 35.85 10.95 7.49
CA SER A 354 35.35 10.87 6.11
C SER A 354 33.86 10.54 6.06
N ARG A 355 33.46 9.43 6.68
CA ARG A 355 32.07 8.99 6.70
C ARG A 355 31.76 8.16 7.95
N THR A 356 30.50 8.17 8.31
CA THR A 356 29.94 7.25 9.31
C THR A 356 28.59 6.73 8.85
N SER A 357 28.11 5.66 9.47
CA SER A 357 26.81 5.08 9.13
C SER A 357 26.01 4.65 10.36
N LEU A 358 24.70 4.70 10.19
CA LEU A 358 23.71 4.27 11.16
C LEU A 358 22.85 3.19 10.52
N ARG A 359 22.73 2.03 11.15
CA ARG A 359 21.77 1.00 10.79
C ARG A 359 20.46 1.27 11.51
N VAL A 360 19.38 1.33 10.77
CA VAL A 360 18.03 1.61 11.27
C VAL A 360 17.15 0.40 11.03
N VAL A 361 16.42 -0.01 12.06
CA VAL A 361 15.42 -1.07 12.03
C VAL A 361 14.10 -0.47 12.49
N SER A 362 13.04 -0.69 11.75
CA SER A 362 11.69 -0.25 12.10
C SER A 362 10.82 -1.47 12.36
N ALA A 363 9.98 -1.41 13.38
CA ALA A 363 9.02 -2.45 13.68
C ALA A 363 7.73 -2.35 12.85
N ALA A 364 7.53 -1.26 12.12
CA ALA A 364 6.35 -1.05 11.26
C ALA A 364 6.78 -0.50 9.90
N PRO A 365 6.04 -0.79 8.83
CA PRO A 365 6.28 -0.19 7.54
C PRO A 365 6.01 1.31 7.58
N GLY A 366 6.73 2.09 6.77
CA GLY A 366 6.56 3.53 6.73
C GLY A 366 7.61 4.23 5.91
N LEU A 367 7.66 5.56 6.04
CA LEU A 367 8.71 6.40 5.47
C LEU A 367 9.71 6.77 6.57
N ALA A 368 10.98 6.52 6.31
CA ALA A 368 12.08 7.08 7.07
C ALA A 368 12.61 8.33 6.38
N ARG A 369 12.72 9.41 7.13
CA ARG A 369 13.35 10.66 6.68
C ARG A 369 14.48 11.01 7.61
N ALA A 370 15.68 11.19 7.08
CA ALA A 370 16.87 11.55 7.82
C ALA A 370 17.39 12.92 7.39
N VAL A 371 17.69 13.79 8.35
CA VAL A 371 18.33 15.08 8.12
C VAL A 371 19.50 15.26 9.09
N LEU A 372 20.57 15.91 8.66
CA LEU A 372 21.66 16.32 9.52
C LEU A 372 21.44 17.75 9.98
N VAL A 373 21.50 17.98 11.28
CA VAL A 373 21.38 19.32 11.88
C VAL A 373 22.62 19.64 12.71
N ASP A 374 22.97 20.93 12.81
CA ASP A 374 24.00 21.39 13.74
C ASP A 374 23.46 21.52 15.18
N VAL A 375 24.31 21.85 16.14
CA VAL A 375 23.95 22.02 17.55
C VAL A 375 22.92 23.13 17.83
N ARG A 376 22.66 23.98 16.86
CA ARG A 376 21.64 25.04 16.92
C ARG A 376 20.30 24.57 16.31
N GLY A 377 20.22 23.31 15.85
CA GLY A 377 19.05 22.74 15.17
C GLY A 377 18.90 23.18 13.70
N ARG A 378 19.86 23.89 13.14
CA ARG A 378 19.85 24.32 11.75
C ARG A 378 20.18 23.12 10.85
N ARG A 379 19.33 22.87 9.84
CA ARG A 379 19.56 21.81 8.84
C ARG A 379 20.84 22.09 8.05
N VAL A 380 21.72 21.10 8.02
CA VAL A 380 23.02 21.16 7.34
C VAL A 380 22.99 20.30 6.07
N ALA A 381 22.36 19.13 6.13
CA ALA A 381 22.21 18.26 4.96
C ALA A 381 20.88 17.49 5.01
N ASP A 382 20.36 17.16 3.83
CA ASP A 382 19.32 16.15 3.65
C ASP A 382 20.01 14.79 3.44
N LEU A 383 19.67 13.84 4.29
CA LEU A 383 20.22 12.49 4.21
C LEU A 383 19.28 11.52 3.47
N GLY A 384 18.14 12.02 2.96
CA GLY A 384 17.22 11.30 2.13
C GLY A 384 15.95 10.82 2.84
N THR A 385 15.05 10.30 2.04
CA THR A 385 13.83 9.61 2.47
C THR A 385 13.82 8.23 1.81
N THR A 386 13.41 7.19 2.53
CA THR A 386 13.26 5.83 1.99
C THR A 386 12.07 5.14 2.63
N ALA A 387 11.48 4.15 1.93
CA ALA A 387 10.54 3.23 2.55
C ALA A 387 11.29 2.30 3.51
N VAL A 388 10.68 2.05 4.65
CA VAL A 388 11.19 1.09 5.64
C VAL A 388 10.16 -0.01 5.86
N LEU A 389 10.67 -1.24 5.96
CA LEU A 389 9.89 -2.42 6.25
C LEU A 389 10.47 -3.10 7.50
N PRO A 390 9.63 -3.76 8.31
CA PRO A 390 10.05 -4.33 9.58
C PRO A 390 11.26 -5.26 9.52
N GLU A 391 11.38 -6.02 8.45
CA GLU A 391 12.43 -7.05 8.31
C GLU A 391 13.63 -6.57 7.47
N ARG A 392 13.61 -5.29 7.06
CA ARG A 392 14.63 -4.74 6.16
C ARG A 392 15.31 -3.54 6.79
N PRO A 393 16.45 -3.77 7.50
CA PRO A 393 17.24 -2.66 7.99
C PRO A 393 17.78 -1.83 6.81
N PHE A 394 17.81 -0.52 7.00
CA PHE A 394 18.44 0.38 6.04
C PHE A 394 19.58 1.16 6.67
N GLU A 395 20.46 1.73 5.86
CA GLU A 395 21.64 2.45 6.30
C GLU A 395 21.52 3.94 5.99
N VAL A 396 21.69 4.77 7.01
CA VAL A 396 21.86 6.21 6.88
C VAL A 396 23.36 6.52 6.90
N VAL A 397 23.87 7.01 5.78
CA VAL A 397 25.29 7.39 5.64
C VAL A 397 25.45 8.90 5.77
N VAL A 398 26.40 9.32 6.60
CA VAL A 398 26.79 10.74 6.77
C VAL A 398 28.21 10.93 6.29
N GLU A 399 28.40 11.78 5.28
CA GLU A 399 29.70 12.17 4.74
C GLU A 399 30.20 13.43 5.47
N ALA A 400 31.49 13.45 5.83
CA ALA A 400 32.12 14.62 6.45
C ALA A 400 32.46 15.73 5.45
N ALA A 401 32.38 15.46 4.16
CA ALA A 401 32.67 16.43 3.13
C ALA A 401 31.80 17.69 3.27
N GLY A 402 32.40 18.85 3.32
CA GLY A 402 31.68 20.12 3.51
C GLY A 402 31.29 20.47 4.95
N LEU A 403 31.49 19.55 5.91
CA LEU A 403 31.22 19.79 7.33
C LEU A 403 32.44 20.34 8.06
N ALA A 404 32.22 21.28 8.97
CA ALA A 404 33.27 21.73 9.90
C ALA A 404 33.47 20.67 11.01
N THR A 405 34.64 20.65 11.64
CA THR A 405 34.87 19.89 12.88
C THR A 405 33.85 20.35 13.93
N GLY A 406 33.16 19.40 14.54
CA GLY A 406 32.10 19.70 15.52
C GLY A 406 31.09 18.57 15.71
N VAL A 407 30.11 18.87 16.55
CA VAL A 407 29.01 17.93 16.84
C VAL A 407 27.80 18.26 15.93
N TYR A 408 27.22 17.22 15.38
CA TYR A 408 26.01 17.25 14.57
C TYR A 408 25.02 16.22 15.11
N VAL A 409 23.77 16.32 14.72
CA VAL A 409 22.73 15.35 15.10
C VAL A 409 22.02 14.88 13.84
N VAL A 410 21.93 13.58 13.66
CA VAL A 410 21.00 12.99 12.70
C VAL A 410 19.61 12.99 13.33
N ASP A 411 18.70 13.79 12.80
CA ASP A 411 17.27 13.78 13.14
C ASP A 411 16.59 12.80 12.19
N LEU A 412 16.27 11.61 12.70
CA LEU A 412 15.62 10.54 11.96
C LEU A 412 14.16 10.44 12.39
N ARG A 413 13.26 10.45 11.42
CA ARG A 413 11.82 10.22 11.62
C ARG A 413 11.40 8.99 10.84
N VAL A 414 10.67 8.09 11.50
CA VAL A 414 10.10 6.87 10.89
C VAL A 414 8.66 6.77 11.37
N GLY A 415 7.70 6.94 10.46
CA GLY A 415 6.29 7.01 10.83
C GLY A 415 6.03 8.10 11.88
N ALA A 416 5.47 7.75 13.02
CA ALA A 416 5.27 8.64 14.16
C ALA A 416 6.51 8.74 15.08
N GLY A 417 7.50 7.86 14.91
CA GLY A 417 8.71 7.81 15.74
C GLY A 417 9.75 8.84 15.32
N ARG A 418 10.51 9.32 16.29
CA ARG A 418 11.66 10.22 16.08
C ARG A 418 12.84 9.79 16.93
N VAL A 419 14.02 9.68 16.29
CA VAL A 419 15.28 9.36 16.96
C VAL A 419 16.33 10.41 16.60
N ALA A 420 17.07 10.92 17.58
CA ALA A 420 18.16 11.87 17.39
C ALA A 420 19.50 11.17 17.76
N VAL A 421 20.43 11.12 16.82
CA VAL A 421 21.73 10.47 17.01
C VAL A 421 22.85 11.50 16.90
N PRO A 422 23.60 11.76 17.99
CA PRO A 422 24.73 12.70 17.94
C PRO A 422 25.93 12.07 17.24
N LEU A 423 26.56 12.84 16.36
CA LEU A 423 27.77 12.49 15.62
C LEU A 423 28.84 13.56 15.76
N THR A 424 30.10 13.16 15.79
CA THR A 424 31.22 14.07 15.90
C THR A 424 32.13 13.97 14.68
N VAL A 425 32.24 15.07 13.94
CA VAL A 425 33.20 15.21 12.84
C VAL A 425 34.53 15.71 13.38
N VAL A 426 35.61 15.06 13.00
CA VAL A 426 36.99 15.46 13.32
C VAL A 426 37.80 15.55 12.02
N ARG A 427 38.79 16.41 11.98
CA ARG A 427 39.74 16.54 10.85
C ARG A 427 41.05 15.82 11.12
#